data_1e7fd853d8b8d722ec6af2de1bca5225
#
_entry.id   1e7fd853d8b8d722ec6af2de1bca5225
#
_cell.length_a   1.000
_cell.length_b   1.000
_cell.length_c   1.000
_cell.angle_alpha   90.00
_cell.angle_beta   90.00
_cell.angle_gamma   90.00
#
_symmetry.space_group_name_H-M   'P 1'
#
loop_
_entity.id
_entity.type
_entity.pdbx_description
1 polymer ?
#
loop_
_entity_poly.entity_id
_entity_poly.type
_entity_poly.pdbx_seq_one_letter_code
_entity_poly.pdbx_strand_id
1 'polypeptide(L)'
;QGYSSAASDVYKRQLVYGIPEFRLPKEKIVAREVEAVKKLGVEIETDVIVGRTVTIDELMNEEGYEAVFIGSGAGLPRFMGIPGENLNGVVSANEFLTRTNLMKAYDTHYDTPIYVGQRVVVVGGGNVAMDAVRTAKRLGAEATIVYRRSEKELPARVEEVHHAKEEGIEFRMLTNPTSIIGDEKGWVVGISCVEM
;
A
#
# COMPACT_ATOMS: atom_id res chain seq x y z
N GLN A 1 -7.44 32.85 9.14
CA GLN A 1 -7.71 31.54 9.70
C GLN A 1 -7.83 30.59 8.51
N GLY A 2 -6.82 29.76 8.29
CA GLY A 2 -6.82 28.80 7.19
C GLY A 2 -7.35 27.46 7.67
N TYR A 3 -8.46 27.01 7.10
CA TYR A 3 -8.99 25.68 7.34
C TYR A 3 -8.44 24.73 6.27
N SER A 4 -8.07 23.53 6.65
CA SER A 4 -7.70 22.45 5.74
C SER A 4 -8.57 21.24 6.01
N SER A 5 -9.71 21.15 5.35
CA SER A 5 -10.66 20.04 5.56
C SER A 5 -10.33 18.77 4.80
N ALA A 6 -9.53 18.83 3.75
CA ALA A 6 -9.29 17.68 2.87
C ALA A 6 -7.98 16.91 3.11
N ALA A 7 -7.14 17.32 4.05
CA ALA A 7 -5.83 16.74 4.27
C ALA A 7 -5.84 15.34 4.94
N SER A 8 -7.01 14.90 5.47
CA SER A 8 -7.03 13.71 6.32
C SER A 8 -6.85 12.41 5.55
N ASP A 9 -7.32 12.28 4.33
CA ASP A 9 -7.25 11.02 3.61
C ASP A 9 -5.89 10.76 2.97
N VAL A 10 -5.17 11.78 2.51
CA VAL A 10 -3.88 11.61 1.84
C VAL A 10 -2.78 11.24 2.81
N TYR A 11 -2.67 11.93 3.93
CA TYR A 11 -1.68 11.62 4.96
C TYR A 11 -2.00 10.31 5.67
N LYS A 12 -3.26 10.04 5.96
CA LYS A 12 -3.67 8.79 6.61
C LYS A 12 -3.50 7.61 5.67
N ARG A 13 -3.82 7.71 4.39
CA ARG A 13 -3.84 6.59 3.47
C ARG A 13 -2.47 5.94 3.32
N GLN A 14 -1.45 6.67 2.95
CA GLN A 14 -0.10 6.13 2.80
C GLN A 14 0.52 5.81 4.16
N LEU A 15 0.47 6.74 5.11
CA LEU A 15 1.12 6.60 6.40
C LEU A 15 0.44 5.56 7.30
N VAL A 16 -0.89 5.46 7.24
CA VAL A 16 -1.64 4.53 8.11
C VAL A 16 -1.94 3.22 7.39
N TYR A 17 -2.33 3.24 6.12
CA TYR A 17 -2.78 2.06 5.40
C TYR A 17 -1.64 1.33 4.69
N GLY A 18 -0.71 2.08 4.07
CA GLY A 18 0.32 1.53 3.21
C GLY A 18 1.60 1.14 3.95
N ILE A 19 2.16 2.03 4.77
CA ILE A 19 3.44 1.78 5.44
C ILE A 19 3.22 0.81 6.61
N PRO A 20 3.98 -0.29 6.71
CA PRO A 20 3.83 -1.25 7.80
C PRO A 20 4.14 -0.68 9.19
N GLU A 21 3.48 -1.22 10.22
CA GLU A 21 3.64 -0.79 11.61
C GLU A 21 5.10 -0.87 12.09
N PHE A 22 5.85 -1.89 11.63
CA PHE A 22 7.27 -2.06 11.99
C PHE A 22 8.19 -0.99 11.39
N ARG A 23 7.74 -0.26 10.36
CA ARG A 23 8.47 0.90 9.79
C ARG A 23 7.98 2.23 10.37
N LEU A 24 6.69 2.37 10.56
CA LEU A 24 6.06 3.60 11.02
C LEU A 24 4.96 3.28 12.03
N PRO A 25 5.28 3.27 13.34
CA PRO A 25 4.31 3.09 14.40
C PRO A 25 3.23 4.16 14.39
N LYS A 26 1.95 3.74 14.21
CA LYS A 26 0.84 4.67 13.96
C LYS A 26 0.52 5.52 15.20
N GLU A 27 0.36 4.87 16.33
CA GLU A 27 -0.03 5.54 17.57
C GLU A 27 1.09 6.45 18.11
N LYS A 28 2.35 6.02 17.95
CA LYS A 28 3.49 6.76 18.52
C LYS A 28 3.97 7.91 17.65
N ILE A 29 3.90 7.79 16.34
CA ILE A 29 4.44 8.76 15.39
C ILE A 29 3.33 9.48 14.67
N VAL A 30 2.52 8.78 13.89
CA VAL A 30 1.50 9.42 13.03
C VAL A 30 0.48 10.20 13.86
N ALA A 31 -0.02 9.60 14.94
CA ALA A 31 -0.99 10.29 15.81
C ALA A 31 -0.40 11.56 16.45
N ARG A 32 0.87 11.54 16.85
CA ARG A 32 1.54 12.71 17.44
C ARG A 32 1.73 13.83 16.42
N GLU A 33 2.09 13.51 15.18
CA GLU A 33 2.18 14.49 14.09
C GLU A 33 0.83 15.11 13.78
N VAL A 34 -0.24 14.30 13.72
CA VAL A 34 -1.61 14.81 13.53
C VAL A 34 -2.01 15.77 14.66
N GLU A 35 -1.73 15.42 15.92
CA GLU A 35 -2.00 16.30 17.05
C GLU A 35 -1.16 17.59 17.02
N ALA A 36 0.08 17.52 16.55
CA ALA A 36 0.90 18.71 16.35
C ALA A 36 0.31 19.66 15.30
N VAL A 37 -0.19 19.11 14.20
CA VAL A 37 -0.88 19.89 13.14
C VAL A 37 -2.17 20.53 13.67
N LYS A 38 -2.97 19.81 14.46
CA LYS A 38 -4.19 20.36 15.09
C LYS A 38 -3.88 21.54 16.03
N LYS A 39 -2.77 21.45 16.76
CA LYS A 39 -2.32 22.55 17.66
C LYS A 39 -1.97 23.84 16.90
N LEU A 40 -1.67 23.75 15.62
CA LEU A 40 -1.46 24.92 14.75
C LEU A 40 -2.76 25.59 14.29
N GLY A 41 -3.91 25.09 14.74
CA GLY A 41 -5.23 25.62 14.36
C GLY A 41 -5.80 24.98 13.09
N VAL A 42 -5.27 23.85 12.64
CA VAL A 42 -5.81 23.09 11.52
C VAL A 42 -6.97 22.23 12.01
N GLU A 43 -8.14 22.41 11.41
CA GLU A 43 -9.30 21.56 11.62
C GLU A 43 -9.21 20.34 10.69
N ILE A 44 -9.50 19.17 11.23
CA ILE A 44 -9.50 17.90 10.48
C ILE A 44 -10.90 17.30 10.57
N GLU A 45 -11.57 17.26 9.45
CA GLU A 45 -12.86 16.59 9.32
C GLU A 45 -12.66 15.20 8.72
N THR A 46 -13.32 14.22 9.34
CA THR A 46 -13.34 12.83 8.86
C THR A 46 -14.71 12.50 8.28
N ASP A 47 -14.78 11.42 7.48
CA ASP A 47 -16.02 10.92 6.88
C ASP A 47 -16.65 11.91 5.86
N VAL A 48 -15.86 12.86 5.37
CA VAL A 48 -16.23 13.83 4.33
C VAL A 48 -15.60 13.42 3.01
N ILE A 49 -16.42 13.25 1.97
CA ILE A 49 -15.99 12.93 0.61
C ILE A 49 -16.32 14.12 -0.29
N VAL A 50 -15.28 14.91 -0.61
CA VAL A 50 -15.43 16.05 -1.52
C VAL A 50 -15.90 15.58 -2.90
N GLY A 51 -16.95 16.21 -3.40
CA GLY A 51 -17.68 15.79 -4.61
C GLY A 51 -18.86 14.84 -4.34
N ARG A 52 -19.08 14.43 -3.06
CA ARG A 52 -20.22 13.60 -2.65
C ARG A 52 -20.96 14.18 -1.45
N THR A 53 -20.29 14.40 -0.33
CA THR A 53 -20.87 14.97 0.89
C THR A 53 -20.79 16.49 0.91
N VAL A 54 -19.79 17.06 0.25
CA VAL A 54 -19.61 18.49 0.02
C VAL A 54 -18.95 18.68 -1.34
N THR A 55 -19.36 19.69 -2.07
CA THR A 55 -18.77 20.07 -3.36
C THR A 55 -17.67 21.11 -3.18
N ILE A 56 -16.83 21.29 -4.19
CA ILE A 56 -15.83 22.38 -4.19
C ILE A 56 -16.53 23.74 -4.21
N ASP A 57 -17.64 23.84 -4.92
CA ASP A 57 -18.43 25.11 -5.00
C ASP A 57 -19.02 25.50 -3.64
N GLU A 58 -19.55 24.54 -2.88
CA GLU A 58 -20.01 24.77 -1.51
C GLU A 58 -18.87 25.23 -0.60
N LEU A 59 -17.70 24.53 -0.66
CA LEU A 59 -16.52 24.94 0.11
C LEU A 59 -16.10 26.40 -0.19
N MET A 60 -16.11 26.80 -1.45
CA MET A 60 -15.68 28.15 -1.86
C MET A 60 -16.73 29.23 -1.59
N ASN A 61 -18.02 28.95 -1.86
CA ASN A 61 -19.05 29.96 -1.86
C ASN A 61 -19.86 30.02 -0.56
N GLU A 62 -20.03 28.89 0.13
CA GLU A 62 -20.87 28.82 1.33
C GLU A 62 -20.03 28.77 2.61
N GLU A 63 -18.95 27.98 2.60
CA GLU A 63 -18.05 27.84 3.75
C GLU A 63 -16.93 28.90 3.79
N GLY A 64 -16.76 29.65 2.69
CA GLY A 64 -15.87 30.82 2.65
C GLY A 64 -14.40 30.51 2.49
N TYR A 65 -14.03 29.31 1.96
CA TYR A 65 -12.64 29.01 1.64
C TYR A 65 -12.17 29.84 0.43
N GLU A 66 -11.02 30.47 0.52
CA GLU A 66 -10.42 31.25 -0.56
C GLU A 66 -9.65 30.41 -1.58
N ALA A 67 -9.22 29.20 -1.19
CA ALA A 67 -8.49 28.26 -2.05
C ALA A 67 -8.69 26.82 -1.61
N VAL A 68 -8.65 25.90 -2.56
CA VAL A 68 -8.73 24.44 -2.33
C VAL A 68 -7.50 23.78 -2.91
N PHE A 69 -6.77 23.02 -2.08
CA PHE A 69 -5.68 22.17 -2.53
C PHE A 69 -6.15 20.70 -2.62
N ILE A 70 -6.06 20.10 -3.82
CA ILE A 70 -6.46 18.72 -4.06
C ILE A 70 -5.25 17.81 -3.94
N GLY A 71 -5.23 17.02 -2.88
CA GLY A 71 -4.14 16.08 -2.61
C GLY A 71 -4.65 14.65 -2.34
N SER A 72 -5.56 14.13 -3.17
CA SER A 72 -6.23 12.83 -2.96
C SER A 72 -5.33 11.60 -3.15
N GLY A 73 -4.15 11.77 -3.74
CA GLY A 73 -3.20 10.68 -3.99
C GLY A 73 -3.65 9.71 -5.09
N ALA A 74 -2.84 8.68 -5.33
CA ALA A 74 -3.08 7.61 -6.31
C ALA A 74 -3.56 6.35 -5.59
N GLY A 75 -4.87 6.20 -5.42
CA GLY A 75 -5.45 5.08 -4.67
C GLY A 75 -5.77 3.84 -5.50
N LEU A 76 -5.84 3.96 -6.83
CA LEU A 76 -6.18 2.84 -7.69
C LEU A 76 -4.95 1.95 -7.93
N PRO A 77 -5.08 0.63 -7.72
CA PRO A 77 -4.01 -0.30 -8.03
C PRO A 77 -3.78 -0.36 -9.55
N ARG A 78 -2.54 -0.59 -9.95
CA ARG A 78 -2.19 -0.90 -11.33
C ARG A 78 -1.96 -2.38 -11.45
N PHE A 79 -2.74 -3.03 -12.30
CA PHE A 79 -2.54 -4.41 -12.70
C PHE A 79 -1.61 -4.48 -13.92
N MET A 80 -1.01 -5.64 -14.14
CA MET A 80 -0.06 -5.86 -15.23
C MET A 80 -0.74 -6.07 -16.58
N GLY A 81 -2.03 -6.47 -16.57
CA GLY A 81 -2.79 -6.80 -17.77
C GLY A 81 -2.41 -8.17 -18.35
N ILE A 82 -2.01 -9.12 -17.51
CA ILE A 82 -1.61 -10.47 -17.93
C ILE A 82 -2.69 -11.49 -17.55
N PRO A 83 -2.77 -12.63 -18.27
CA PRO A 83 -3.70 -13.69 -17.93
C PRO A 83 -3.54 -14.20 -16.49
N GLY A 84 -4.67 -14.44 -15.82
CA GLY A 84 -4.71 -15.02 -14.48
C GLY A 84 -4.67 -14.00 -13.33
N GLU A 85 -4.64 -12.70 -13.59
CA GLU A 85 -4.67 -11.67 -12.52
C GLU A 85 -5.95 -11.66 -11.69
N ASN A 86 -7.02 -12.28 -12.17
CA ASN A 86 -8.30 -12.41 -11.47
C ASN A 86 -8.44 -13.70 -10.65
N LEU A 87 -7.39 -14.51 -10.55
CA LEU A 87 -7.38 -15.71 -9.74
C LEU A 87 -7.40 -15.39 -8.24
N ASN A 88 -8.01 -16.28 -7.46
CA ASN A 88 -7.97 -16.21 -6.01
C ASN A 88 -6.53 -16.28 -5.51
N GLY A 89 -6.19 -15.44 -4.53
CA GLY A 89 -4.82 -15.33 -4.02
C GLY A 89 -3.94 -14.32 -4.76
N VAL A 90 -4.46 -13.73 -5.86
CA VAL A 90 -3.83 -12.58 -6.53
C VAL A 90 -4.46 -11.31 -6.00
N VAL A 91 -3.66 -10.46 -5.36
CA VAL A 91 -4.12 -9.22 -4.74
C VAL A 91 -3.18 -8.08 -5.05
N SER A 92 -3.69 -6.86 -5.06
CA SER A 92 -2.83 -5.69 -5.16
C SER A 92 -2.05 -5.49 -3.85
N ALA A 93 -0.84 -4.94 -3.94
CA ALA A 93 -0.05 -4.59 -2.75
C ALA A 93 -0.80 -3.61 -1.83
N ASN A 94 -1.59 -2.68 -2.40
CA ASN A 94 -2.40 -1.76 -1.61
C ASN A 94 -3.48 -2.49 -0.79
N GLU A 95 -4.16 -3.46 -1.38
CA GLU A 95 -5.15 -4.27 -0.66
C GLU A 95 -4.49 -5.07 0.46
N PHE A 96 -3.41 -5.79 0.14
CA PHE A 96 -2.68 -6.58 1.11
C PHE A 96 -2.18 -5.75 2.29
N LEU A 97 -1.55 -4.60 2.00
CA LEU A 97 -1.04 -3.69 3.03
C LEU A 97 -2.16 -3.02 3.84
N THR A 98 -3.29 -2.66 3.20
CA THR A 98 -4.44 -2.12 3.92
C THR A 98 -5.02 -3.14 4.90
N ARG A 99 -5.20 -4.38 4.48
CA ARG A 99 -5.69 -5.45 5.37
C ARG A 99 -4.74 -5.69 6.54
N THR A 100 -3.43 -5.70 6.29
CA THR A 100 -2.45 -5.93 7.35
C THR A 100 -2.28 -4.73 8.27
N ASN A 101 -2.17 -3.52 7.75
CA ASN A 101 -1.81 -2.34 8.55
C ASN A 101 -3.02 -1.66 9.19
N LEU A 102 -4.04 -1.30 8.37
CA LEU A 102 -5.22 -0.61 8.87
C LEU A 102 -6.16 -1.58 9.59
N MET A 103 -6.46 -2.72 8.95
CA MET A 103 -7.40 -3.69 9.46
C MET A 103 -6.75 -4.73 10.39
N LYS A 104 -5.46 -4.55 10.69
CA LYS A 104 -4.69 -5.34 11.68
C LYS A 104 -4.77 -6.85 11.48
N ALA A 105 -4.77 -7.33 10.24
CA ALA A 105 -4.87 -8.76 9.94
C ALA A 105 -3.70 -9.61 10.49
N TYR A 106 -2.64 -9.00 10.98
CA TYR A 106 -1.55 -9.67 11.68
C TYR A 106 -1.87 -9.99 13.15
N ASP A 107 -2.90 -9.37 13.72
CA ASP A 107 -3.28 -9.50 15.12
C ASP A 107 -4.50 -10.43 15.26
N THR A 108 -4.34 -11.51 15.99
CA THR A 108 -5.38 -12.53 16.20
C THR A 108 -6.62 -12.05 16.97
N HIS A 109 -6.59 -10.85 17.54
CA HIS A 109 -7.75 -10.22 18.16
C HIS A 109 -8.71 -9.58 17.15
N TYR A 110 -8.32 -9.52 15.86
CA TYR A 110 -9.12 -8.95 14.78
C TYR A 110 -9.52 -10.03 13.78
N ASP A 111 -10.80 -10.06 13.41
CA ASP A 111 -11.36 -11.02 12.45
C ASP A 111 -11.10 -10.63 10.97
N THR A 112 -10.06 -9.86 10.70
CA THR A 112 -9.73 -9.44 9.35
C THR A 112 -9.19 -10.61 8.53
N PRO A 113 -9.91 -11.04 7.47
CA PRO A 113 -9.45 -12.16 6.66
C PRO A 113 -8.22 -11.76 5.86
N ILE A 114 -7.16 -12.54 5.99
CA ILE A 114 -5.98 -12.46 5.14
C ILE A 114 -5.55 -13.86 4.74
N TYR A 115 -5.24 -14.02 3.46
CA TYR A 115 -4.64 -15.24 2.97
C TYR A 115 -3.16 -14.96 2.65
N VAL A 116 -2.28 -15.64 3.35
CA VAL A 116 -0.84 -15.63 3.08
C VAL A 116 -0.43 -17.05 2.75
N GLY A 117 -0.08 -17.30 1.49
CA GLY A 117 0.40 -18.61 1.06
C GLY A 117 1.79 -18.93 1.66
N GLN A 118 2.19 -20.21 1.59
CA GLN A 118 3.54 -20.60 2.00
C GLN A 118 4.62 -19.87 1.17
N ARG A 119 4.35 -19.65 -0.11
CA ARG A 119 5.20 -18.89 -1.04
C ARG A 119 4.44 -17.69 -1.58
N VAL A 120 5.05 -16.52 -1.49
CA VAL A 120 4.49 -15.26 -1.97
C VAL A 120 5.46 -14.63 -2.96
N VAL A 121 4.94 -14.25 -4.13
CA VAL A 121 5.68 -13.48 -5.13
C VAL A 121 5.11 -12.07 -5.18
N VAL A 122 5.98 -11.08 -5.03
CA VAL A 122 5.63 -9.67 -5.18
C VAL A 122 6.28 -9.14 -6.46
N VAL A 123 5.45 -8.67 -7.39
CA VAL A 123 5.91 -8.10 -8.66
C VAL A 123 6.07 -6.60 -8.52
N GLY A 124 7.29 -6.14 -8.68
CA GLY A 124 7.62 -4.72 -8.61
C GLY A 124 8.90 -4.43 -7.83
N GLY A 125 9.41 -3.22 -7.97
CA GLY A 125 10.70 -2.80 -7.37
C GLY A 125 10.63 -1.50 -6.58
N GLY A 126 9.44 -0.96 -6.31
CA GLY A 126 9.24 0.27 -5.53
C GLY A 126 9.14 0.04 -4.02
N ASN A 127 9.07 1.12 -3.25
CA ASN A 127 8.93 1.04 -1.78
C ASN A 127 7.70 0.24 -1.34
N VAL A 128 6.59 0.32 -2.08
CA VAL A 128 5.37 -0.46 -1.81
C VAL A 128 5.62 -1.96 -1.97
N ALA A 129 6.41 -2.36 -2.97
CA ALA A 129 6.79 -3.77 -3.15
C ALA A 129 7.69 -4.25 -2.00
N MET A 130 8.63 -3.42 -1.54
CA MET A 130 9.46 -3.73 -0.37
C MET A 130 8.61 -3.90 0.88
N ASP A 131 7.64 -3.02 1.09
CA ASP A 131 6.71 -3.12 2.23
C ASP A 131 5.85 -4.38 2.16
N ALA A 132 5.29 -4.69 0.98
CA ALA A 132 4.45 -5.86 0.81
C ALA A 132 5.24 -7.17 1.01
N VAL A 133 6.41 -7.30 0.41
CA VAL A 133 7.22 -8.52 0.52
C VAL A 133 7.74 -8.76 1.93
N ARG A 134 8.18 -7.70 2.63
CA ARG A 134 8.63 -7.78 4.04
C ARG A 134 7.47 -8.12 4.96
N THR A 135 6.28 -7.56 4.70
CA THR A 135 5.07 -7.91 5.44
C THR A 135 4.70 -9.39 5.23
N ALA A 136 4.70 -9.89 3.99
CA ALA A 136 4.45 -11.30 3.70
C ALA A 136 5.47 -12.22 4.40
N LYS A 137 6.75 -11.87 4.37
CA LYS A 137 7.82 -12.59 5.06
C LYS A 137 7.57 -12.67 6.57
N ARG A 138 7.20 -11.56 7.19
CA ARG A 138 6.91 -11.47 8.63
C ARG A 138 5.64 -12.22 9.03
N LEU A 139 4.71 -12.42 8.09
CA LEU A 139 3.53 -13.27 8.27
C LEU A 139 3.83 -14.77 8.02
N GLY A 140 5.08 -15.13 7.78
CA GLY A 140 5.55 -16.52 7.71
C GLY A 140 5.75 -17.08 6.31
N ALA A 141 5.59 -16.29 5.25
CA ALA A 141 5.79 -16.77 3.88
C ALA A 141 7.27 -16.82 3.47
N GLU A 142 7.60 -17.73 2.56
CA GLU A 142 8.78 -17.60 1.70
C GLU A 142 8.47 -16.55 0.65
N ALA A 143 9.15 -15.39 0.71
CA ALA A 143 8.80 -14.23 -0.06
C ALA A 143 9.87 -13.88 -1.10
N THR A 144 9.44 -13.63 -2.34
CA THR A 144 10.30 -13.35 -3.49
C THR A 144 9.85 -12.07 -4.19
N ILE A 145 10.79 -11.20 -4.52
CA ILE A 145 10.58 -10.07 -5.44
C ILE A 145 10.86 -10.53 -6.87
N VAL A 146 9.96 -10.20 -7.78
CA VAL A 146 10.17 -10.33 -9.23
C VAL A 146 10.19 -8.94 -9.85
N TYR A 147 11.28 -8.60 -10.52
CA TYR A 147 11.45 -7.28 -11.12
C TYR A 147 12.09 -7.36 -12.51
N ARG A 148 11.48 -6.66 -13.47
CA ARG A 148 11.87 -6.73 -14.90
C ARG A 148 13.20 -6.08 -15.26
N ARG A 149 13.77 -5.26 -14.39
CA ARG A 149 15.05 -4.55 -14.61
C ARG A 149 16.10 -5.05 -13.65
N SER A 150 17.28 -4.48 -13.75
CA SER A 150 18.41 -4.78 -12.86
C SER A 150 18.20 -4.15 -11.47
N GLU A 151 19.00 -4.59 -10.53
CA GLU A 151 19.00 -4.05 -9.16
C GLU A 151 19.31 -2.55 -9.12
N LYS A 152 20.17 -2.08 -10.02
CA LYS A 152 20.57 -0.66 -10.11
C LYS A 152 19.40 0.27 -10.50
N GLU A 153 18.36 -0.30 -11.09
CA GLU A 153 17.19 0.43 -11.56
C GLU A 153 15.99 0.29 -10.61
N LEU A 154 16.18 -0.30 -9.42
CA LEU A 154 15.12 -0.38 -8.41
C LEU A 154 14.72 1.03 -7.97
N PRO A 155 13.44 1.41 -8.09
CA PRO A 155 12.98 2.73 -7.64
C PRO A 155 12.80 2.82 -6.12
N ALA A 156 12.92 1.71 -5.39
CA ALA A 156 12.91 1.69 -3.94
C ALA A 156 14.16 2.37 -3.36
N ARG A 157 14.05 2.88 -2.16
CA ARG A 157 15.20 3.40 -1.42
C ARG A 157 16.20 2.27 -1.14
N VAL A 158 17.48 2.59 -1.24
CA VAL A 158 18.57 1.62 -1.05
C VAL A 158 18.48 0.91 0.30
N GLU A 159 18.14 1.67 1.35
CA GLU A 159 17.98 1.15 2.70
C GLU A 159 16.86 0.09 2.79
N GLU A 160 15.74 0.31 2.06
CA GLU A 160 14.63 -0.64 2.05
C GLU A 160 14.97 -1.94 1.31
N VAL A 161 15.75 -1.83 0.24
CA VAL A 161 16.26 -3.00 -0.47
C VAL A 161 17.23 -3.79 0.42
N HIS A 162 18.11 -3.09 1.14
CA HIS A 162 19.05 -3.70 2.07
C HIS A 162 18.32 -4.44 3.20
N HIS A 163 17.36 -3.79 3.85
CA HIS A 163 16.54 -4.43 4.89
C HIS A 163 15.78 -5.66 4.37
N ALA A 164 15.24 -5.59 3.14
CA ALA A 164 14.57 -6.75 2.55
C ALA A 164 15.52 -7.93 2.34
N LYS A 165 16.77 -7.68 1.91
CA LYS A 165 17.80 -8.70 1.79
C LYS A 165 18.23 -9.28 3.13
N GLU A 166 18.40 -8.45 4.15
CA GLU A 166 18.72 -8.89 5.52
C GLU A 166 17.63 -9.80 6.10
N GLU A 167 16.35 -9.55 5.75
CA GLU A 167 15.23 -10.42 6.14
C GLU A 167 15.15 -11.72 5.32
N GLY A 168 16.11 -11.96 4.41
CA GLY A 168 16.18 -13.18 3.60
C GLY A 168 15.14 -13.26 2.49
N ILE A 169 14.76 -12.13 1.93
CA ILE A 169 13.89 -12.07 0.74
C ILE A 169 14.72 -12.35 -0.50
N GLU A 170 14.23 -13.26 -1.34
CA GLU A 170 14.82 -13.56 -2.64
C GLU A 170 14.47 -12.47 -3.65
N PHE A 171 15.46 -12.08 -4.49
CA PHE A 171 15.28 -11.12 -5.57
C PHE A 171 15.55 -11.77 -6.92
N ARG A 172 14.54 -11.83 -7.78
CA ARG A 172 14.65 -12.26 -9.19
C ARG A 172 14.56 -11.03 -10.07
N MET A 173 15.73 -10.52 -10.40
CA MET A 173 15.90 -9.38 -11.33
C MET A 173 15.86 -9.86 -12.78
N LEU A 174 15.72 -8.91 -13.71
CA LEU A 174 15.64 -9.18 -15.14
C LEU A 174 14.59 -10.25 -15.47
N THR A 175 13.50 -10.25 -14.72
CA THR A 175 12.44 -11.26 -14.80
C THR A 175 11.10 -10.56 -14.93
N ASN A 176 10.39 -10.83 -16.03
CA ASN A 176 9.11 -10.21 -16.31
C ASN A 176 7.99 -11.25 -16.34
N PRO A 177 6.93 -11.09 -15.53
CA PRO A 177 5.77 -11.97 -15.55
C PRO A 177 5.02 -11.90 -16.88
N THR A 178 4.55 -13.06 -17.35
CA THR A 178 3.76 -13.20 -18.58
C THR A 178 2.37 -13.75 -18.36
N SER A 179 2.19 -14.59 -17.33
CA SER A 179 0.88 -15.10 -16.93
C SER A 179 0.91 -15.63 -15.49
N ILE A 180 -0.25 -15.69 -14.87
CA ILE A 180 -0.46 -16.31 -13.56
C ILE A 180 -1.18 -17.63 -13.79
N ILE A 181 -0.72 -18.71 -13.16
CA ILE A 181 -1.21 -20.07 -13.34
C ILE A 181 -2.14 -20.40 -12.19
N GLY A 182 -3.37 -20.83 -12.51
CA GLY A 182 -4.36 -21.27 -11.54
C GLY A 182 -4.57 -22.78 -11.53
N ASP A 183 -5.14 -23.27 -10.45
CA ASP A 183 -5.68 -24.62 -10.34
C ASP A 183 -7.14 -24.69 -10.85
N GLU A 184 -7.72 -25.89 -10.83
CA GLU A 184 -9.11 -26.14 -11.23
C GLU A 184 -10.14 -25.43 -10.33
N LYS A 185 -9.74 -24.99 -9.12
CA LYS A 185 -10.59 -24.24 -8.18
C LYS A 185 -10.44 -22.74 -8.33
N GLY A 186 -9.62 -22.28 -9.27
CA GLY A 186 -9.37 -20.86 -9.52
C GLY A 186 -8.42 -20.21 -8.52
N TRP A 187 -7.55 -20.97 -7.85
CA TRP A 187 -6.51 -20.45 -6.99
C TRP A 187 -5.16 -20.38 -7.70
N VAL A 188 -4.39 -19.33 -7.41
CA VAL A 188 -3.04 -19.20 -7.92
C VAL A 188 -2.13 -20.31 -7.38
N VAL A 189 -1.41 -20.96 -8.29
CA VAL A 189 -0.42 -22.01 -7.97
C VAL A 189 0.97 -21.68 -8.51
N GLY A 190 1.09 -20.70 -9.40
CA GLY A 190 2.38 -20.31 -9.97
C GLY A 190 2.31 -19.06 -10.83
N ILE A 191 3.46 -18.61 -11.27
CA ILE A 191 3.64 -17.48 -12.18
C ILE A 191 4.64 -17.86 -13.25
N SER A 192 4.28 -17.62 -14.52
CA SER A 192 5.20 -17.75 -15.65
C SER A 192 5.91 -16.44 -15.89
N CYS A 193 7.21 -16.51 -16.09
CA CYS A 193 8.04 -15.36 -16.33
C CYS A 193 8.97 -15.59 -17.52
N VAL A 194 9.41 -14.52 -18.14
CA VAL A 194 10.54 -14.52 -19.10
C VAL A 194 11.72 -13.82 -18.47
N GLU A 195 12.90 -14.30 -18.78
CA GLU A 195 14.16 -13.65 -18.45
C GLU A 195 14.44 -12.55 -19.51
N MET A 196 14.91 -11.38 -19.05
CA MET A 196 15.07 -10.17 -19.85
C MET A 196 16.54 -9.97 -20.27
#